data_659b888aeaf3070184d2607a1dcb7d1d
#
_entry.id   659b888aeaf3070184d2607a1dcb7d1d
#
_cell.length_a   1.000
_cell.length_b   1.000
_cell.length_c   1.000
_cell.angle_alpha   90.00
_cell.angle_beta   90.00
_cell.angle_gamma   90.00
#
_symmetry.space_group_name_H-M   'P 1'
#
loop_
_entity.id
_entity.type
_entity.pdbx_description
1 polymer ?
#
loop_
_entity_poly.entity_id
_entity_poly.type
_entity_poly.pdbx_seq_one_letter_code
_entity_poly.pdbx_strand_id
1 'polypeptide(L)'
;MPLPPVIEIVPLTSPVRAEITVPGSKSITNRALILAALADGRTTLRGALWSEDTQVMTDCLRALGFAVDVQPDPAEACNRTITVDGLGGRLPRAGTAEQPLELFVGNAGTAARFLAAMVCLGNGVYRLHGVPRMHERPQAALFAALRELGYRVESERGDDKLPACIFGQSRRRREESLTNSPDPKPQPPDPNQRLLTSSPTGKCSVSVAESSQFASALLLVGGVGGWQVEITGANEDELPYVDMTRELVKVFPAKGGEFQIEPDASSGSYFWAAGFDVFSEYLEEKSKAGKAHRTWHCDWSVKVADWPDSGWQVDAKFPEHFRKVTFCSTNFEIEPIGYVGKRAEVLSEDSSSVIKVADDLAGRFGGYAEALKALAP
;
A
#
# COMPACT_ATOMS: atom_id res chain seq x y z
N MET A 1 -20.98 14.29 4.54
CA MET A 1 -21.26 14.97 5.81
C MET A 1 -20.02 14.85 6.69
N PRO A 2 -19.57 15.91 7.34
CA PRO A 2 -18.49 15.79 8.32
C PRO A 2 -18.97 14.91 9.48
N LEU A 3 -18.10 14.05 9.98
CA LEU A 3 -18.39 13.23 11.15
C LEU A 3 -18.55 14.14 12.38
N PRO A 4 -19.44 13.79 13.34
CA PRO A 4 -19.55 14.53 14.59
C PRO A 4 -18.24 14.41 15.38
N PRO A 5 -17.90 15.39 16.23
CA PRO A 5 -16.66 15.38 17.01
C PRO A 5 -16.61 14.23 18.04
N VAL A 6 -17.75 13.65 18.36
CA VAL A 6 -17.87 12.50 19.26
C VAL A 6 -18.86 11.53 18.63
N ILE A 7 -18.49 10.26 18.57
CA ILE A 7 -19.35 9.16 18.12
C ILE A 7 -19.56 8.24 19.33
N GLU A 8 -20.81 8.01 19.69
CA GLU A 8 -21.16 7.01 20.69
C GLU A 8 -20.96 5.60 20.10
N ILE A 9 -20.17 4.79 20.78
CA ILE A 9 -20.01 3.37 20.42
C ILE A 9 -21.03 2.58 21.23
N VAL A 10 -22.02 2.02 20.54
CA VAL A 10 -23.02 1.14 21.14
C VAL A 10 -22.50 -0.30 21.03
N PRO A 11 -22.20 -0.98 22.16
CA PRO A 11 -21.77 -2.38 22.12
C PRO A 11 -22.82 -3.28 21.47
N LEU A 12 -22.36 -4.24 20.68
CA LEU A 12 -23.25 -5.25 20.11
C LEU A 12 -23.76 -6.18 21.22
N THR A 13 -25.06 -6.42 21.24
CA THR A 13 -25.72 -7.29 22.22
C THR A 13 -25.83 -8.75 21.77
N SER A 14 -25.45 -9.02 20.52
CA SER A 14 -25.46 -10.36 19.93
C SER A 14 -24.39 -10.46 18.84
N PRO A 15 -23.85 -11.66 18.54
CA PRO A 15 -22.92 -11.86 17.45
C PRO A 15 -23.51 -11.41 16.11
N VAL A 16 -22.73 -10.66 15.34
CA VAL A 16 -23.11 -10.25 13.97
C VAL A 16 -22.70 -11.35 13.02
N ARG A 17 -23.64 -11.78 12.16
CA ARG A 17 -23.37 -12.68 11.04
C ARG A 17 -23.54 -11.88 9.75
N ALA A 18 -22.45 -11.67 9.04
CA ALA A 18 -22.46 -10.87 7.82
C ALA A 18 -21.41 -11.33 6.82
N GLU A 19 -21.66 -11.07 5.56
CA GLU A 19 -20.65 -11.03 4.51
C GLU A 19 -20.50 -9.57 4.10
N ILE A 20 -19.28 -9.08 4.15
CA ILE A 20 -18.96 -7.68 3.87
C ILE A 20 -17.97 -7.57 2.73
N THR A 21 -18.07 -6.50 1.96
CA THR A 21 -17.03 -6.04 1.06
C THR A 21 -16.20 -4.95 1.76
N VAL A 22 -14.93 -4.87 1.44
CA VAL A 22 -14.09 -3.74 1.86
C VAL A 22 -13.66 -2.96 0.62
N PRO A 23 -13.44 -1.64 0.76
CA PRO A 23 -12.98 -0.84 -0.36
C PRO A 23 -11.64 -1.32 -0.91
N GLY A 24 -11.33 -0.88 -2.12
CA GLY A 24 -10.05 -1.18 -2.76
C GLY A 24 -8.85 -0.70 -1.96
N SER A 25 -7.71 -1.38 -2.12
CA SER A 25 -6.48 -1.07 -1.40
C SER A 25 -5.97 0.33 -1.73
N LYS A 26 -5.81 1.18 -0.71
CA LYS A 26 -5.21 2.51 -0.82
C LYS A 26 -3.79 2.44 -1.36
N SER A 27 -3.02 1.49 -0.87
CA SER A 27 -1.62 1.29 -1.25
C SER A 27 -1.47 0.90 -2.72
N ILE A 28 -2.36 0.04 -3.23
CA ILE A 28 -2.38 -0.35 -4.63
C ILE A 28 -2.94 0.79 -5.50
N THR A 29 -4.03 1.44 -5.08
CA THR A 29 -4.65 2.54 -5.84
C THR A 29 -3.65 3.67 -6.14
N ASN A 30 -2.91 4.14 -5.14
CA ASN A 30 -1.92 5.21 -5.35
C ASN A 30 -0.79 4.80 -6.29
N ARG A 31 -0.32 3.55 -6.21
CA ARG A 31 0.69 3.00 -7.14
C ARG A 31 0.15 2.89 -8.56
N ALA A 32 -1.05 2.35 -8.69
CA ALA A 32 -1.72 2.18 -9.97
C ALA A 32 -1.99 3.51 -10.68
N LEU A 33 -2.33 4.58 -9.95
CA LEU A 33 -2.51 5.93 -10.50
C LEU A 33 -1.21 6.47 -11.13
N ILE A 34 -0.07 6.29 -10.47
CA ILE A 34 1.24 6.67 -11.02
C ILE A 34 1.56 5.82 -12.25
N LEU A 35 1.40 4.49 -12.16
CA LEU A 35 1.68 3.59 -13.29
C LEU A 35 0.76 3.88 -14.48
N ALA A 36 -0.52 4.20 -14.25
CA ALA A 36 -1.46 4.57 -15.29
C ALA A 36 -1.06 5.88 -16.00
N ALA A 37 -0.60 6.87 -15.26
CA ALA A 37 -0.10 8.13 -15.86
C ALA A 37 1.21 7.91 -16.66
N LEU A 38 2.05 6.96 -16.24
CA LEU A 38 3.30 6.60 -16.92
C LEU A 38 3.11 5.61 -18.07
N ALA A 39 1.99 4.91 -18.16
CA ALA A 39 1.67 3.99 -19.24
C ALA A 39 1.60 4.73 -20.59
N ASP A 40 1.83 4.00 -21.68
CA ASP A 40 1.71 4.51 -23.05
C ASP A 40 0.33 4.15 -23.61
N GLY A 41 -0.71 4.77 -23.06
CA GLY A 41 -2.10 4.54 -23.44
C GLY A 41 -3.08 4.71 -22.29
N ARG A 42 -4.36 4.59 -22.62
CA ARG A 42 -5.47 4.72 -21.66
C ARG A 42 -5.54 3.50 -20.73
N THR A 43 -5.58 3.76 -19.42
CA THR A 43 -5.75 2.73 -18.41
C THR A 43 -6.99 2.99 -17.58
N THR A 44 -7.81 1.95 -17.39
CA THR A 44 -8.99 1.97 -16.51
C THR A 44 -8.70 1.17 -15.25
N LEU A 45 -8.71 1.82 -14.10
CA LEU A 45 -8.57 1.24 -12.78
C LEU A 45 -9.95 0.96 -12.20
N ARG A 46 -10.27 -0.31 -11.97
CA ARG A 46 -11.55 -0.73 -11.35
C ARG A 46 -11.37 -0.98 -9.86
N GLY A 47 -12.38 -0.66 -9.06
CA GLY A 47 -12.33 -0.84 -7.61
C GLY A 47 -11.33 0.07 -6.89
N ALA A 48 -10.95 1.20 -7.50
CA ALA A 48 -9.99 2.13 -6.91
C ALA A 48 -10.60 2.83 -5.68
N LEU A 49 -9.90 2.79 -4.56
CA LEU A 49 -10.34 3.49 -3.35
C LEU A 49 -10.46 5.00 -3.58
N TRP A 50 -11.58 5.59 -3.13
CA TRP A 50 -11.81 7.03 -3.17
C TRP A 50 -11.68 7.64 -1.78
N SER A 51 -10.46 7.74 -1.28
CA SER A 51 -10.10 8.41 -0.02
C SER A 51 -9.51 9.79 -0.28
N GLU A 52 -9.29 10.58 0.76
CA GLU A 52 -8.59 11.86 0.66
C GLU A 52 -7.24 11.73 -0.05
N ASP A 53 -6.44 10.72 0.31
CA ASP A 53 -5.12 10.47 -0.28
C ASP A 53 -5.19 10.23 -1.81
N THR A 54 -6.19 9.45 -2.25
CA THR A 54 -6.34 9.11 -3.68
C THR A 54 -6.96 10.25 -4.47
N GLN A 55 -7.82 11.06 -3.85
CA GLN A 55 -8.33 12.31 -4.43
C GLN A 55 -7.19 13.30 -4.67
N VAL A 56 -6.35 13.51 -3.66
CA VAL A 56 -5.16 14.38 -3.77
C VAL A 56 -4.24 13.91 -4.88
N MET A 57 -3.96 12.60 -4.99
CA MET A 57 -3.15 12.05 -6.08
C MET A 57 -3.79 12.35 -7.45
N THR A 58 -5.09 12.12 -7.59
CA THR A 58 -5.85 12.38 -8.81
C THR A 58 -5.81 13.85 -9.20
N ASP A 59 -5.97 14.76 -8.24
CA ASP A 59 -5.94 16.19 -8.47
C ASP A 59 -4.54 16.67 -8.88
N CYS A 60 -3.49 16.11 -8.28
CA CYS A 60 -2.11 16.39 -8.71
C CYS A 60 -1.84 15.88 -10.14
N LEU A 61 -2.34 14.71 -10.53
CA LEU A 61 -2.23 14.22 -11.91
C LEU A 61 -2.96 15.14 -12.89
N ARG A 62 -4.15 15.65 -12.54
CA ARG A 62 -4.86 16.65 -13.33
C ARG A 62 -4.10 17.98 -13.43
N ALA A 63 -3.50 18.44 -12.33
CA ALA A 63 -2.64 19.64 -12.31
C ALA A 63 -1.43 19.47 -13.24
N LEU A 64 -0.82 18.28 -13.27
CA LEU A 64 0.26 17.90 -14.18
C LEU A 64 -0.22 17.80 -15.64
N GLY A 65 -1.54 17.88 -15.91
CA GLY A 65 -2.13 17.93 -17.24
C GLY A 65 -2.58 16.58 -17.80
N PHE A 66 -2.61 15.53 -16.99
CA PHE A 66 -3.20 14.25 -17.39
C PHE A 66 -4.73 14.35 -17.46
N ALA A 67 -5.32 13.70 -18.46
CA ALA A 67 -6.76 13.49 -18.50
C ALA A 67 -7.11 12.35 -17.53
N VAL A 68 -7.87 12.68 -16.49
CA VAL A 68 -8.30 11.72 -15.46
C VAL A 68 -9.81 11.83 -15.28
N ASP A 69 -10.52 10.78 -15.66
CA ASP A 69 -11.96 10.61 -15.44
C ASP A 69 -12.20 9.74 -14.21
N VAL A 70 -13.23 10.08 -13.42
CA VAL A 70 -13.56 9.40 -12.18
C VAL A 70 -15.05 9.14 -12.13
N GLN A 71 -15.45 7.88 -12.14
CA GLN A 71 -16.83 7.44 -12.08
C GLN A 71 -17.12 6.69 -10.78
N PRO A 72 -18.29 6.88 -10.16
CA PRO A 72 -18.71 6.08 -9.01
C PRO A 72 -18.71 4.59 -9.34
N ASP A 73 -18.32 3.76 -8.39
CA ASP A 73 -18.51 2.32 -8.47
C ASP A 73 -19.94 1.99 -8.03
N PRO A 74 -20.71 1.24 -8.82
CA PRO A 74 -22.09 0.93 -8.48
C PRO A 74 -22.22 -0.10 -7.35
N ALA A 75 -21.18 -0.91 -7.11
CA ALA A 75 -21.20 -1.99 -6.12
C ALA A 75 -20.67 -1.54 -4.75
N GLU A 76 -19.69 -0.61 -4.74
CA GLU A 76 -19.02 -0.17 -3.51
C GLU A 76 -18.89 1.36 -3.47
N ALA A 77 -19.61 1.99 -2.55
CA ALA A 77 -19.72 3.45 -2.45
C ALA A 77 -18.37 4.16 -2.24
N CYS A 78 -17.41 3.48 -1.59
CA CYS A 78 -16.06 4.00 -1.35
C CYS A 78 -15.11 3.80 -2.52
N ASN A 79 -15.52 3.07 -3.55
CA ASN A 79 -14.71 2.80 -4.74
C ASN A 79 -15.09 3.70 -5.92
N ARG A 80 -14.16 3.75 -6.88
CA ARG A 80 -14.34 4.42 -8.17
C ARG A 80 -13.76 3.58 -9.30
N THR A 81 -14.30 3.77 -10.47
CA THR A 81 -13.62 3.46 -11.72
C THR A 81 -12.88 4.71 -12.16
N ILE A 82 -11.55 4.65 -12.22
CA ILE A 82 -10.70 5.78 -12.58
C ILE A 82 -10.02 5.47 -13.91
N THR A 83 -10.22 6.33 -14.91
CA THR A 83 -9.56 6.23 -16.22
C THR A 83 -8.51 7.32 -16.36
N VAL A 84 -7.29 6.93 -16.69
CA VAL A 84 -6.15 7.84 -16.91
C VAL A 84 -5.62 7.67 -18.32
N ASP A 85 -5.49 8.77 -19.05
CA ASP A 85 -4.78 8.79 -20.33
C ASP A 85 -3.28 8.94 -20.08
N GLY A 86 -2.57 7.80 -20.05
CA GLY A 86 -1.14 7.73 -19.83
C GLY A 86 -0.35 8.20 -21.05
N LEU A 87 0.80 8.81 -20.82
CA LEU A 87 1.58 9.51 -21.86
C LEU A 87 3.02 8.97 -22.03
N GLY A 88 3.26 7.72 -21.66
CA GLY A 88 4.56 7.05 -21.84
C GLY A 88 5.69 7.77 -21.08
N GLY A 89 5.41 8.28 -19.90
CA GLY A 89 6.38 9.00 -19.06
C GLY A 89 6.56 10.49 -19.39
N ARG A 90 5.78 11.06 -20.31
CA ARG A 90 5.80 12.51 -20.57
C ARG A 90 4.86 13.22 -19.60
N LEU A 91 5.34 14.29 -18.97
CA LEU A 91 4.52 15.15 -18.14
C LEU A 91 4.06 16.36 -18.99
N PRO A 92 2.74 16.56 -19.17
CA PRO A 92 2.21 17.60 -20.07
C PRO A 92 2.48 19.02 -19.61
N ARG A 93 2.47 19.25 -18.29
CA ARG A 93 2.62 20.59 -17.72
C ARG A 93 3.81 20.66 -16.78
N ALA A 94 4.44 21.82 -16.75
CA ALA A 94 5.52 22.18 -15.85
C ALA A 94 5.48 23.68 -15.57
N GLY A 95 6.04 24.09 -14.44
CA GLY A 95 6.27 25.50 -14.11
C GLY A 95 7.68 25.95 -14.50
N THR A 96 7.98 27.21 -14.23
CA THR A 96 9.33 27.80 -14.34
C THR A 96 9.94 27.99 -12.95
N ALA A 97 11.18 28.47 -12.89
CA ALA A 97 11.82 28.79 -11.61
C ALA A 97 11.10 29.94 -10.89
N GLU A 98 10.54 30.89 -11.64
CA GLU A 98 9.81 32.05 -11.11
C GLU A 98 8.36 31.70 -10.74
N GLN A 99 7.77 30.73 -11.45
CA GLN A 99 6.41 30.25 -11.25
C GLN A 99 6.36 28.73 -11.32
N PRO A 100 6.77 28.03 -10.24
CA PRO A 100 6.69 26.58 -10.18
C PRO A 100 5.26 26.07 -10.32
N LEU A 101 5.07 24.90 -10.89
CA LEU A 101 3.77 24.24 -10.91
C LEU A 101 3.47 23.70 -9.50
N GLU A 102 2.44 24.26 -8.89
CA GLU A 102 2.03 23.90 -7.53
C GLU A 102 1.34 22.52 -7.51
N LEU A 103 1.79 21.65 -6.60
CA LEU A 103 1.21 20.36 -6.33
C LEU A 103 0.88 20.27 -4.84
N PHE A 104 -0.40 20.46 -4.51
CA PHE A 104 -0.88 20.35 -3.13
C PHE A 104 -1.14 18.88 -2.78
N VAL A 105 -0.34 18.34 -1.89
CA VAL A 105 -0.41 16.92 -1.49
C VAL A 105 -1.17 16.70 -0.17
N GLY A 106 -1.82 17.73 0.37
CA GLY A 106 -2.60 17.61 1.62
C GLY A 106 -1.79 17.01 2.76
N ASN A 107 -2.31 15.94 3.38
CA ASN A 107 -1.59 15.09 4.33
C ASN A 107 -1.23 13.70 3.73
N ALA A 108 -1.36 13.53 2.41
CA ALA A 108 -1.17 12.27 1.70
C ALA A 108 0.32 11.96 1.50
N GLY A 109 0.91 11.23 2.47
CA GLY A 109 2.33 10.90 2.44
C GLY A 109 2.77 10.11 1.21
N THR A 110 1.94 9.19 0.76
CA THR A 110 2.19 8.38 -0.45
C THR A 110 2.21 9.28 -1.70
N ALA A 111 1.24 10.19 -1.83
CA ALA A 111 1.21 11.13 -2.94
C ALA A 111 2.44 12.04 -2.95
N ALA A 112 2.85 12.58 -1.80
CA ALA A 112 4.03 13.42 -1.68
C ALA A 112 5.30 12.74 -2.21
N ARG A 113 5.51 11.47 -1.85
CA ARG A 113 6.72 10.72 -2.24
C ARG A 113 6.69 10.27 -3.69
N PHE A 114 5.56 9.73 -4.12
CA PHE A 114 5.43 9.21 -5.49
C PHE A 114 5.49 10.34 -6.52
N LEU A 115 4.83 11.45 -6.25
CA LEU A 115 4.90 12.64 -7.11
C LEU A 115 6.31 13.27 -7.11
N ALA A 116 7.03 13.29 -5.98
CA ALA A 116 8.40 13.80 -5.94
C ALA A 116 9.32 13.06 -6.92
N ALA A 117 9.19 11.72 -7.02
CA ALA A 117 9.93 10.95 -8.02
C ALA A 117 9.38 11.18 -9.44
N MET A 118 8.06 11.21 -9.62
CA MET A 118 7.43 11.33 -10.93
C MET A 118 7.77 12.65 -11.63
N VAL A 119 7.76 13.76 -10.90
CA VAL A 119 8.02 15.09 -11.51
C VAL A 119 9.45 15.27 -11.99
N CYS A 120 10.38 14.41 -11.56
CA CYS A 120 11.74 14.34 -12.09
C CYS A 120 11.77 14.05 -13.61
N LEU A 121 10.75 13.37 -14.14
CA LEU A 121 10.61 13.09 -15.58
C LEU A 121 10.15 14.29 -16.40
N GLY A 122 9.66 15.35 -15.76
CA GLY A 122 9.14 16.54 -16.44
C GLY A 122 10.26 17.49 -16.92
N ASN A 123 9.85 18.59 -17.58
CA ASN A 123 10.77 19.60 -18.11
C ASN A 123 10.50 20.97 -17.47
N GLY A 124 10.70 21.11 -16.17
CA GLY A 124 10.48 22.38 -15.48
C GLY A 124 10.52 22.23 -13.97
N VAL A 125 9.87 23.15 -13.28
CA VAL A 125 9.92 23.24 -11.82
C VAL A 125 8.56 22.93 -11.21
N TYR A 126 8.57 22.08 -10.21
CA TYR A 126 7.39 21.62 -9.49
C TYR A 126 7.56 21.88 -8.01
N ARG A 127 6.60 22.56 -7.41
CA ARG A 127 6.58 22.82 -5.98
C ARG A 127 5.58 21.90 -5.30
N LEU A 128 6.10 21.00 -4.46
CA LEU A 128 5.28 20.12 -3.62
C LEU A 128 5.08 20.76 -2.26
N HIS A 129 3.81 20.85 -1.82
CA HIS A 129 3.46 21.37 -0.51
C HIS A 129 2.18 20.71 0.00
N GLY A 130 1.92 20.83 1.30
CA GLY A 130 0.75 20.23 1.93
C GLY A 130 0.30 21.01 3.16
N VAL A 131 -0.47 20.36 4.02
CA VAL A 131 -0.85 20.92 5.32
C VAL A 131 0.36 20.95 6.28
N PRO A 132 0.34 21.73 7.37
CA PRO A 132 1.47 21.84 8.30
C PRO A 132 2.02 20.49 8.77
N ARG A 133 1.17 19.52 9.03
CA ARG A 133 1.58 18.17 9.44
C ARG A 133 2.41 17.46 8.38
N MET A 134 2.12 17.67 7.09
CA MET A 134 2.91 17.10 5.99
C MET A 134 4.32 17.67 5.96
N HIS A 135 4.50 18.94 6.34
CA HIS A 135 5.80 19.59 6.38
C HIS A 135 6.73 19.08 7.51
N GLU A 136 6.18 18.32 8.46
CA GLU A 136 6.96 17.68 9.53
C GLU A 136 7.47 16.30 9.13
N ARG A 137 6.83 15.67 8.13
CA ARG A 137 7.10 14.27 7.73
C ARG A 137 8.42 14.15 6.97
N PRO A 138 9.20 13.07 7.22
CA PRO A 138 10.53 12.89 6.61
C PRO A 138 10.43 12.71 5.09
N GLN A 139 11.41 13.32 4.38
CA GLN A 139 11.61 13.22 2.93
C GLN A 139 13.10 13.07 2.59
N ALA A 140 13.99 13.24 3.55
CA ALA A 140 15.43 13.38 3.34
C ALA A 140 16.04 12.23 2.52
N ALA A 141 15.71 10.98 2.84
CA ALA A 141 16.27 9.82 2.13
C ALA A 141 15.83 9.80 0.64
N LEU A 142 14.59 10.18 0.34
CA LEU A 142 14.14 10.29 -1.05
C LEU A 142 14.82 11.45 -1.78
N PHE A 143 14.91 12.62 -1.14
CA PHE A 143 15.55 13.79 -1.76
C PHE A 143 17.04 13.56 -2.02
N ALA A 144 17.75 12.87 -1.10
CA ALA A 144 19.12 12.44 -1.32
C ALA A 144 19.26 11.53 -2.55
N ALA A 145 18.41 10.49 -2.65
CA ALA A 145 18.43 9.58 -3.78
C ALA A 145 18.11 10.29 -5.12
N LEU A 146 17.19 11.26 -5.13
CA LEU A 146 16.90 12.06 -6.32
C LEU A 146 18.08 12.94 -6.72
N ARG A 147 18.84 13.49 -5.75
CA ARG A 147 20.07 14.25 -6.01
C ARG A 147 21.19 13.35 -6.53
N GLU A 148 21.34 12.12 -6.01
CA GLU A 148 22.27 11.11 -6.56
C GLU A 148 21.95 10.80 -8.02
N LEU A 149 20.66 10.75 -8.37
CA LEU A 149 20.22 10.63 -9.75
C LEU A 149 20.47 11.88 -10.61
N GLY A 150 21.02 12.95 -10.03
CA GLY A 150 21.37 14.20 -10.73
C GLY A 150 20.22 15.21 -10.85
N TYR A 151 19.13 15.04 -10.10
CA TYR A 151 18.06 16.03 -10.05
C TYR A 151 18.33 17.09 -8.98
N ARG A 152 17.95 18.33 -9.26
CA ARG A 152 17.99 19.41 -8.26
C ARG A 152 16.72 19.35 -7.42
N VAL A 153 16.86 19.24 -6.10
CA VAL A 153 15.76 19.25 -5.13
C VAL A 153 16.11 20.25 -4.03
N GLU A 154 15.24 21.22 -3.83
CA GLU A 154 15.41 22.32 -2.89
C GLU A 154 14.24 22.37 -1.90
N SER A 155 14.50 22.06 -0.63
CA SER A 155 13.57 22.31 0.45
C SER A 155 13.59 23.81 0.79
N GLU A 156 12.42 24.45 0.91
CA GLU A 156 12.34 25.88 1.20
C GLU A 156 12.93 26.26 2.56
N ARG A 157 12.97 25.33 3.50
CA ARG A 157 13.51 25.52 4.84
C ARG A 157 14.92 24.98 4.99
N GLY A 158 15.47 24.32 3.97
CA GLY A 158 16.78 23.67 4.03
C GLY A 158 16.85 22.45 4.96
N ASP A 159 15.70 21.85 5.31
CA ASP A 159 15.55 20.75 6.26
C ASP A 159 15.22 19.41 5.59
N ASP A 160 15.30 19.35 4.27
CA ASP A 160 14.94 18.20 3.44
C ASP A 160 13.51 17.67 3.68
N LYS A 161 12.59 18.61 3.93
CA LYS A 161 11.16 18.36 4.06
C LYS A 161 10.37 19.24 3.07
N LEU A 162 9.05 19.03 3.02
CA LEU A 162 8.17 19.94 2.31
C LEU A 162 7.96 21.25 3.09
N PRO A 163 7.66 22.37 2.42
CA PRO A 163 7.57 22.55 0.96
C PRO A 163 8.94 22.45 0.27
N ALA A 164 8.93 21.87 -0.95
CA ALA A 164 10.15 21.71 -1.73
C ALA A 164 9.91 21.89 -3.21
N CYS A 165 10.89 22.46 -3.91
CA CYS A 165 10.95 22.57 -5.35
C CYS A 165 11.79 21.46 -5.96
N ILE A 166 11.24 20.75 -6.95
CA ILE A 166 11.94 19.71 -7.70
C ILE A 166 12.06 20.15 -9.15
N PHE A 167 13.29 20.12 -9.67
CA PHE A 167 13.64 20.53 -11.02
C PHE A 167 13.72 19.29 -11.90
N GLY A 168 12.65 19.04 -12.66
CA GLY A 168 12.57 17.92 -13.57
C GLY A 168 13.45 18.12 -14.80
N GLN A 169 14.01 17.00 -15.29
CA GLN A 169 14.74 16.93 -16.55
C GLN A 169 14.28 15.69 -17.28
N SER A 170 13.69 15.83 -18.48
CA SER A 170 13.33 14.66 -19.26
C SER A 170 14.58 13.83 -19.59
N ARG A 171 14.38 12.52 -19.72
CA ARG A 171 15.43 11.58 -20.07
C ARG A 171 16.26 12.04 -21.28
N ARG A 172 15.62 12.56 -22.33
CA ARG A 172 16.29 13.07 -23.53
C ARG A 172 17.29 14.18 -23.22
N ARG A 173 16.90 15.19 -22.42
CA ARG A 173 17.81 16.27 -21.99
C ARG A 173 18.95 15.77 -21.15
N ARG A 174 18.71 14.75 -20.36
CA ARG A 174 19.71 14.16 -19.50
C ARG A 174 20.74 13.36 -20.30
N GLU A 175 20.28 12.58 -21.30
CA GLU A 175 21.15 11.87 -22.23
C GLU A 175 21.98 12.86 -23.05
N GLU A 176 21.40 13.97 -23.54
CA GLU A 176 22.11 15.04 -24.25
C GLU A 176 23.17 15.73 -23.35
N SER A 177 22.90 15.91 -22.06
CA SER A 177 23.86 16.46 -21.09
C SER A 177 25.02 15.52 -20.81
N LEU A 178 24.78 14.21 -20.80
CA LEU A 178 25.83 13.19 -20.56
C LEU A 178 26.68 12.96 -21.83
N THR A 179 26.11 13.09 -23.03
CA THR A 179 26.84 12.95 -24.30
C THR A 179 27.73 14.13 -24.63
N ASN A 180 27.50 15.30 -24.06
CA ASN A 180 28.37 16.47 -24.18
C ASN A 180 29.56 16.47 -23.20
N SER A 181 29.70 15.43 -22.38
CA SER A 181 30.90 15.15 -21.59
C SER A 181 31.94 14.43 -22.46
N PRO A 182 33.24 14.70 -22.36
CA PRO A 182 34.26 14.19 -23.30
C PRO A 182 34.64 12.71 -23.16
N ASP A 183 33.78 11.86 -22.63
CA ASP A 183 34.02 10.42 -22.51
C ASP A 183 33.36 9.58 -23.62
N PRO A 184 33.88 8.39 -23.96
CA PRO A 184 33.67 7.71 -25.25
C PRO A 184 32.22 7.27 -25.51
N LYS A 185 31.82 7.41 -26.76
CA LYS A 185 30.50 7.13 -27.33
C LYS A 185 30.01 5.70 -27.07
N PRO A 186 28.79 5.52 -26.57
CA PRO A 186 28.13 4.21 -26.57
C PRO A 186 27.62 3.85 -27.98
N GLN A 187 27.68 2.55 -28.32
CA GLN A 187 27.14 2.01 -29.57
C GLN A 187 25.61 2.17 -29.66
N PRO A 188 25.06 2.30 -30.89
CA PRO A 188 23.62 2.46 -31.08
C PRO A 188 22.87 1.16 -30.71
N PRO A 189 21.67 1.26 -30.10
CA PRO A 189 20.87 0.11 -29.69
C PRO A 189 20.22 -0.60 -30.86
N ASP A 190 20.13 -1.94 -30.75
CA ASP A 190 19.43 -2.84 -31.66
C ASP A 190 17.93 -2.46 -31.79
N PRO A 191 17.41 -2.24 -33.00
CA PRO A 191 16.02 -1.82 -33.24
C PRO A 191 14.96 -2.86 -32.84
N ASN A 192 15.35 -4.12 -32.54
CA ASN A 192 14.42 -5.19 -32.15
C ASN A 192 14.25 -5.38 -30.65
N GLN A 193 15.01 -4.68 -29.81
CA GLN A 193 14.83 -4.70 -28.35
C GLN A 193 13.90 -3.57 -27.90
N ARG A 194 12.61 -3.77 -28.09
CA ARG A 194 11.59 -2.83 -27.63
C ARG A 194 11.36 -2.96 -26.12
N LEU A 195 11.57 -1.85 -25.43
CA LEU A 195 10.94 -1.38 -24.18
C LEU A 195 11.55 -1.68 -22.81
N LEU A 196 12.64 -2.43 -22.65
CA LEU A 196 13.24 -2.59 -21.30
C LEU A 196 14.78 -2.59 -21.25
N THR A 197 15.50 -2.25 -22.31
CA THR A 197 16.97 -2.37 -22.36
C THR A 197 17.70 -1.10 -22.77
N SER A 198 17.37 0.04 -22.19
CA SER A 198 18.31 1.15 -22.22
C SER A 198 19.13 1.10 -20.94
N SER A 199 20.45 1.23 -21.07
CA SER A 199 21.35 1.34 -19.89
C SER A 199 20.83 2.39 -18.93
N PRO A 200 20.89 2.14 -17.60
CA PRO A 200 20.42 3.12 -16.62
C PRO A 200 21.15 4.45 -16.80
N THR A 201 20.42 5.55 -16.85
CA THR A 201 20.99 6.91 -16.96
C THR A 201 21.48 7.43 -15.62
N GLY A 202 21.25 6.72 -14.53
CA GLY A 202 21.74 7.05 -13.20
C GLY A 202 21.52 5.93 -12.20
N LYS A 203 22.32 5.96 -11.15
CA LYS A 203 22.21 5.04 -10.00
C LYS A 203 21.93 5.84 -8.74
N CYS A 204 21.14 5.29 -7.84
CA CYS A 204 20.96 5.84 -6.50
C CYS A 204 20.79 4.72 -5.49
N SER A 205 21.01 5.05 -4.23
CA SER A 205 20.69 4.21 -3.09
C SER A 205 19.60 4.86 -2.23
N VAL A 206 18.74 4.04 -1.62
CA VAL A 206 17.71 4.53 -0.72
C VAL A 206 17.48 3.56 0.43
N SER A 207 17.46 4.11 1.65
CA SER A 207 17.16 3.34 2.86
C SER A 207 15.65 3.18 3.05
N VAL A 208 15.24 1.97 3.43
CA VAL A 208 13.87 1.67 3.86
C VAL A 208 13.70 1.70 5.38
N ALA A 209 14.72 2.12 6.12
CA ALA A 209 14.66 2.13 7.58
C ALA A 209 13.53 3.01 8.15
N GLU A 210 13.25 4.15 7.49
CA GLU A 210 12.18 5.07 7.90
C GLU A 210 10.86 4.81 7.17
N SER A 211 10.90 4.41 5.90
CA SER A 211 9.70 4.18 5.09
C SER A 211 10.01 3.50 3.76
N SER A 212 9.27 2.46 3.45
CA SER A 212 9.24 1.80 2.13
C SER A 212 8.74 2.70 1.00
N GLN A 213 8.03 3.78 1.33
CA GLN A 213 7.47 4.69 0.33
C GLN A 213 8.56 5.40 -0.49
N PHE A 214 9.75 5.60 0.08
CA PHE A 214 10.89 6.19 -0.64
C PHE A 214 11.37 5.26 -1.75
N ALA A 215 11.62 3.99 -1.43
CA ALA A 215 11.99 2.98 -2.40
C ALA A 215 10.87 2.74 -3.43
N SER A 216 9.62 2.64 -2.98
CA SER A 216 8.46 2.49 -3.85
C SER A 216 8.34 3.64 -4.87
N ALA A 217 8.55 4.88 -4.46
CA ALA A 217 8.52 6.05 -5.34
C ALA A 217 9.53 5.93 -6.49
N LEU A 218 10.76 5.54 -6.15
CA LEU A 218 11.84 5.39 -7.14
C LEU A 218 11.59 4.19 -8.07
N LEU A 219 11.08 3.08 -7.55
CA LEU A 219 10.78 1.88 -8.34
C LEU A 219 9.63 2.10 -9.34
N LEU A 220 8.57 2.80 -8.94
CA LEU A 220 7.43 3.12 -9.81
C LEU A 220 7.87 3.89 -11.06
N VAL A 221 8.82 4.79 -10.88
CA VAL A 221 9.28 5.72 -11.93
C VAL A 221 10.54 5.22 -12.63
N GLY A 222 11.30 4.36 -11.96
CA GLY A 222 12.65 3.94 -12.37
C GLY A 222 12.74 3.36 -13.77
N GLY A 223 11.76 2.56 -14.18
CA GLY A 223 11.71 1.98 -15.52
C GLY A 223 11.67 3.04 -16.64
N VAL A 224 10.82 4.05 -16.47
CA VAL A 224 10.68 5.18 -17.40
C VAL A 224 11.87 6.14 -17.28
N GLY A 225 12.32 6.42 -16.06
CA GLY A 225 13.45 7.28 -15.77
C GLY A 225 14.81 6.69 -16.16
N GLY A 226 14.88 5.37 -16.41
CA GLY A 226 16.14 4.66 -16.66
C GLY A 226 17.02 4.65 -15.42
N TRP A 227 16.45 4.46 -14.21
CA TRP A 227 17.18 4.47 -12.95
C TRP A 227 17.49 3.06 -12.48
N GLN A 228 18.66 2.89 -11.90
CA GLN A 228 19.03 1.73 -11.12
C GLN A 228 18.96 2.10 -9.64
N VAL A 229 18.03 1.49 -8.93
CA VAL A 229 17.74 1.78 -7.53
C VAL A 229 18.30 0.65 -6.65
N GLU A 230 19.26 0.97 -5.80
CA GLU A 230 19.77 0.09 -4.76
C GLU A 230 18.99 0.35 -3.46
N ILE A 231 18.40 -0.69 -2.89
CA ILE A 231 17.63 -0.58 -1.65
C ILE A 231 18.51 -1.03 -0.51
N THR A 232 18.69 -0.17 0.47
CA THR A 232 19.51 -0.41 1.66
C THR A 232 18.67 -0.35 2.94
N GLY A 233 19.27 -0.81 4.03
CA GLY A 233 18.59 -0.89 5.33
C GLY A 233 17.76 -2.17 5.45
N ALA A 234 17.66 -2.69 6.68
CA ALA A 234 16.85 -3.85 7.03
C ALA A 234 15.66 -3.36 7.87
N ASN A 235 14.48 -3.42 7.30
CA ASN A 235 13.22 -3.24 8.02
C ASN A 235 12.23 -4.25 7.47
N GLU A 236 12.07 -5.36 8.21
CA GLU A 236 11.25 -6.49 7.78
C GLU A 236 9.77 -6.10 7.60
N ASP A 237 9.29 -5.10 8.33
CA ASP A 237 7.91 -4.62 8.23
C ASP A 237 7.66 -3.76 6.97
N GLU A 238 8.70 -3.12 6.46
CA GLU A 238 8.61 -2.21 5.30
C GLU A 238 8.92 -2.92 3.97
N LEU A 239 9.75 -3.97 3.97
CA LEU A 239 10.13 -4.70 2.74
C LEU A 239 8.93 -5.25 1.95
N PRO A 240 7.86 -5.78 2.56
CA PRO A 240 6.70 -6.26 1.81
C PRO A 240 6.05 -5.21 0.91
N TYR A 241 6.06 -3.93 1.30
CA TYR A 241 5.53 -2.83 0.47
C TYR A 241 6.43 -2.50 -0.72
N VAL A 242 7.74 -2.73 -0.58
CA VAL A 242 8.68 -2.65 -1.70
C VAL A 242 8.41 -3.76 -2.70
N ASP A 243 8.23 -4.98 -2.22
CA ASP A 243 7.93 -6.14 -3.06
C ASP A 243 6.57 -6.00 -3.74
N MET A 244 5.54 -5.52 -3.03
CA MET A 244 4.27 -5.12 -3.65
C MET A 244 4.50 -4.18 -4.84
N THR A 245 5.36 -3.18 -4.67
CA THR A 245 5.65 -2.22 -5.74
C THR A 245 6.34 -2.88 -6.93
N ARG A 246 7.32 -3.75 -6.68
CA ARG A 246 8.02 -4.50 -7.74
C ARG A 246 7.06 -5.39 -8.54
N GLU A 247 6.18 -6.10 -7.85
CA GLU A 247 5.20 -6.97 -8.51
C GLU A 247 4.20 -6.15 -9.32
N LEU A 248 3.67 -5.06 -8.76
CA LEU A 248 2.77 -4.18 -9.49
C LEU A 248 3.41 -3.62 -10.77
N VAL A 249 4.65 -3.15 -10.70
CA VAL A 249 5.39 -2.66 -11.88
C VAL A 249 5.50 -3.73 -12.98
N LYS A 250 5.66 -5.01 -12.60
CA LYS A 250 5.77 -6.12 -13.57
C LYS A 250 4.45 -6.45 -14.27
N VAL A 251 3.35 -6.43 -13.51
CA VAL A 251 2.03 -6.89 -14.01
C VAL A 251 1.18 -5.78 -14.58
N PHE A 252 1.51 -4.52 -14.31
CA PHE A 252 0.72 -3.39 -14.75
C PHE A 252 0.72 -3.22 -16.28
N PRO A 253 -0.42 -2.90 -16.91
CA PRO A 253 -0.53 -2.79 -18.37
C PRO A 253 0.19 -1.54 -18.91
N ALA A 254 1.48 -1.67 -19.22
CA ALA A 254 2.33 -0.55 -19.67
C ALA A 254 1.87 0.13 -20.98
N LYS A 255 0.99 -0.49 -21.75
CA LYS A 255 0.39 0.04 -22.99
C LYS A 255 -1.05 0.52 -22.80
N GLY A 256 -1.50 0.65 -21.58
CA GLY A 256 -2.89 0.87 -21.25
C GLY A 256 -3.70 -0.43 -21.22
N GLY A 257 -4.93 -0.35 -20.75
CA GLY A 257 -5.82 -1.49 -20.57
C GLY A 257 -6.64 -1.37 -19.30
N GLU A 258 -7.11 -2.49 -18.78
CA GLU A 258 -7.83 -2.54 -17.50
C GLU A 258 -6.92 -3.11 -16.41
N PHE A 259 -7.06 -2.57 -15.20
CA PHE A 259 -6.38 -3.07 -14.01
C PHE A 259 -7.35 -3.07 -12.84
N GLN A 260 -7.51 -4.26 -12.22
CA GLN A 260 -8.36 -4.44 -11.06
C GLN A 260 -7.57 -4.15 -9.78
N ILE A 261 -8.07 -3.23 -8.97
CA ILE A 261 -7.57 -2.99 -7.62
C ILE A 261 -8.21 -4.03 -6.68
N GLU A 262 -7.38 -4.73 -5.95
CA GLU A 262 -7.86 -5.68 -4.94
C GLU A 262 -8.48 -4.96 -3.74
N PRO A 263 -9.42 -5.61 -3.03
CA PRO A 263 -9.89 -5.17 -1.73
C PRO A 263 -8.73 -4.95 -0.75
N ASP A 264 -8.89 -4.01 0.18
CA ASP A 264 -7.84 -3.66 1.15
C ASP A 264 -7.76 -4.69 2.28
N ALA A 265 -6.74 -5.54 2.26
CA ALA A 265 -6.50 -6.53 3.30
C ALA A 265 -6.28 -5.90 4.68
N SER A 266 -5.63 -4.72 4.75
CA SER A 266 -5.42 -4.02 6.02
C SER A 266 -6.76 -3.66 6.66
N SER A 267 -7.70 -3.07 5.91
CA SER A 267 -9.04 -2.75 6.39
C SER A 267 -9.85 -4.02 6.67
N GLY A 268 -9.75 -5.02 5.82
CA GLY A 268 -10.46 -6.28 5.95
C GLY A 268 -10.04 -7.11 7.17
N SER A 269 -8.78 -6.98 7.61
CA SER A 269 -8.26 -7.70 8.78
C SER A 269 -9.01 -7.38 10.06
N TYR A 270 -9.51 -6.14 10.21
CA TYR A 270 -10.33 -5.74 11.36
C TYR A 270 -11.64 -6.53 11.44
N PHE A 271 -12.29 -6.71 10.30
CA PHE A 271 -13.53 -7.49 10.22
C PHE A 271 -13.29 -8.98 10.41
N TRP A 272 -12.16 -9.48 9.90
CA TRP A 272 -11.71 -10.85 10.19
C TRP A 272 -11.54 -11.08 11.69
N ALA A 273 -10.85 -10.18 12.38
CA ALA A 273 -10.64 -10.27 13.81
C ALA A 273 -11.95 -10.14 14.60
N ALA A 274 -12.80 -9.16 14.24
CA ALA A 274 -14.09 -8.94 14.90
C ALA A 274 -15.10 -10.07 14.69
N GLY A 275 -15.01 -10.77 13.55
CA GLY A 275 -15.90 -11.89 13.24
C GLY A 275 -15.49 -13.22 13.86
N PHE A 276 -14.33 -13.26 14.51
CA PHE A 276 -13.85 -14.49 15.13
C PHE A 276 -14.49 -14.71 16.50
N ASP A 277 -15.30 -15.76 16.59
CA ASP A 277 -16.00 -16.13 17.82
C ASP A 277 -15.47 -17.48 18.32
N VAL A 278 -14.99 -17.49 19.56
CA VAL A 278 -14.55 -18.71 20.25
C VAL A 278 -15.53 -18.97 21.38
N PHE A 279 -16.27 -20.04 21.26
CA PHE A 279 -17.15 -20.45 22.34
C PHE A 279 -16.82 -21.86 22.81
N SER A 280 -16.94 -22.08 24.14
CA SER A 280 -16.76 -23.38 24.73
C SER A 280 -18.11 -24.00 25.05
N GLU A 281 -18.37 -25.20 24.56
CA GLU A 281 -19.52 -26.01 24.94
C GLU A 281 -19.06 -27.14 25.87
N TYR A 282 -19.70 -27.25 27.04
CA TYR A 282 -19.51 -28.40 27.91
C TYR A 282 -20.40 -29.54 27.40
N LEU A 283 -19.79 -30.54 26.79
CA LEU A 283 -20.48 -31.77 26.51
C LEU A 283 -20.42 -32.67 27.75
N GLU A 284 -21.54 -32.85 28.43
CA GLU A 284 -21.71 -33.93 29.39
C GLU A 284 -21.83 -35.26 28.65
N GLU A 285 -20.83 -35.71 27.96
CA GLU A 285 -20.74 -37.08 27.53
C GLU A 285 -20.14 -37.89 28.72
N LYS A 286 -20.94 -38.72 29.29
CA LYS A 286 -20.47 -39.77 30.21
C LYS A 286 -19.58 -40.71 29.42
N SER A 287 -18.30 -40.37 29.26
CA SER A 287 -17.31 -41.32 28.82
C SER A 287 -17.24 -42.45 29.87
N LYS A 288 -16.99 -43.66 29.43
CA LYS A 288 -16.80 -44.84 30.32
C LYS A 288 -15.70 -44.63 31.39
N ALA A 289 -15.00 -43.52 31.39
CA ALA A 289 -13.95 -43.13 32.32
C ALA A 289 -14.33 -41.96 33.26
N GLY A 290 -15.54 -41.41 33.20
CA GLY A 290 -16.02 -40.36 34.12
C GLY A 290 -15.35 -38.98 33.96
N LYS A 291 -14.63 -38.71 32.87
CA LYS A 291 -14.02 -37.41 32.61
C LYS A 291 -14.92 -36.59 31.70
N ALA A 292 -15.24 -35.37 32.11
CA ALA A 292 -15.91 -34.40 31.25
C ALA A 292 -14.95 -33.89 30.18
N HIS A 293 -15.37 -33.90 28.92
CA HIS A 293 -14.61 -33.33 27.82
C HIS A 293 -15.15 -31.92 27.52
N ARG A 294 -14.25 -31.00 27.29
CA ARG A 294 -14.56 -29.63 26.88
C ARG A 294 -14.32 -29.49 25.37
N THR A 295 -15.35 -29.17 24.64
CA THR A 295 -15.25 -28.96 23.19
C THR A 295 -15.26 -27.47 22.94
N TRP A 296 -14.31 -26.99 22.13
CA TRP A 296 -14.23 -25.64 21.70
C TRP A 296 -14.72 -25.55 20.25
N HIS A 297 -15.59 -24.60 19.98
CA HIS A 297 -16.04 -24.30 18.65
C HIS A 297 -15.49 -22.94 18.24
N CYS A 298 -14.99 -22.87 17.00
CA CYS A 298 -14.56 -21.63 16.38
C CYS A 298 -15.45 -21.41 15.17
N ASP A 299 -16.06 -20.23 15.08
CA ASP A 299 -16.84 -19.82 13.93
C ASP A 299 -16.44 -18.41 13.53
N TRP A 300 -16.47 -18.15 12.21
CA TRP A 300 -16.35 -16.80 11.70
C TRP A 300 -17.75 -16.30 11.38
N SER A 301 -18.24 -15.39 12.19
CA SER A 301 -19.54 -14.76 12.02
C SER A 301 -19.54 -13.65 10.99
N VAL A 302 -18.36 -13.11 10.67
CA VAL A 302 -18.18 -12.12 9.60
C VAL A 302 -17.21 -12.67 8.56
N LYS A 303 -17.63 -12.66 7.30
CA LYS A 303 -16.79 -12.98 6.14
C LYS A 303 -16.44 -11.71 5.42
N VAL A 304 -15.20 -11.60 4.96
CA VAL A 304 -14.78 -10.55 4.03
C VAL A 304 -14.79 -11.16 2.63
N ALA A 305 -15.66 -10.63 1.77
CA ALA A 305 -15.78 -11.06 0.39
C ALA A 305 -14.53 -10.68 -0.41
N ASP A 306 -14.24 -11.45 -1.46
CA ASP A 306 -13.16 -11.18 -2.42
C ASP A 306 -11.80 -10.92 -1.74
N TRP A 307 -11.49 -11.69 -0.68
CA TRP A 307 -10.22 -11.56 0.04
C TRP A 307 -9.03 -11.67 -0.92
N PRO A 308 -8.03 -10.75 -0.86
CA PRO A 308 -6.91 -10.73 -1.80
C PRO A 308 -6.09 -12.01 -1.77
N ASP A 309 -5.74 -12.52 -2.96
CA ASP A 309 -4.96 -13.75 -3.14
C ASP A 309 -3.73 -13.60 -4.05
N SER A 310 -3.50 -12.41 -4.62
CA SER A 310 -2.34 -12.14 -5.48
C SER A 310 -0.98 -12.29 -4.77
N GLY A 311 -0.98 -12.19 -3.45
CA GLY A 311 0.25 -12.12 -2.65
C GLY A 311 0.89 -10.73 -2.61
N TRP A 312 0.30 -9.71 -3.22
CA TRP A 312 0.84 -8.34 -3.20
C TRP A 312 0.70 -7.67 -1.83
N GLN A 313 -0.42 -7.91 -1.14
CA GLN A 313 -0.69 -7.32 0.17
C GLN A 313 -0.19 -8.25 1.28
N VAL A 314 0.76 -7.78 2.11
CA VAL A 314 1.26 -8.56 3.24
C VAL A 314 0.14 -8.92 4.22
N ASP A 315 -0.80 -8.00 4.42
CA ASP A 315 -1.94 -8.18 5.32
C ASP A 315 -2.94 -9.24 4.81
N ALA A 316 -2.86 -9.66 3.54
CA ALA A 316 -3.65 -10.77 3.03
C ALA A 316 -3.35 -12.11 3.75
N LYS A 317 -2.17 -12.21 4.36
CA LYS A 317 -1.77 -13.36 5.20
C LYS A 317 -2.34 -13.30 6.63
N PHE A 318 -3.03 -12.22 6.99
CA PHE A 318 -3.59 -12.04 8.33
C PHE A 318 -4.38 -13.25 8.83
N PRO A 319 -5.30 -13.86 8.05
CA PRO A 319 -6.05 -15.02 8.51
C PRO A 319 -5.17 -16.22 8.91
N GLU A 320 -4.06 -16.45 8.20
CA GLU A 320 -3.12 -17.53 8.50
C GLU A 320 -2.33 -17.24 9.78
N HIS A 321 -1.82 -16.03 9.93
CA HIS A 321 -1.08 -15.59 11.11
C HIS A 321 -2.00 -15.55 12.32
N PHE A 322 -3.20 -15.02 12.18
CA PHE A 322 -4.20 -14.97 13.24
C PHE A 322 -4.53 -16.37 13.76
N ARG A 323 -4.78 -17.34 12.87
CA ARG A 323 -4.99 -18.75 13.24
C ARG A 323 -3.80 -19.33 14.02
N LYS A 324 -2.58 -19.14 13.52
CA LYS A 324 -1.37 -19.66 14.18
C LYS A 324 -1.22 -19.11 15.59
N VAL A 325 -1.40 -17.80 15.77
CA VAL A 325 -1.22 -17.17 17.09
C VAL A 325 -2.34 -17.54 18.04
N THR A 326 -3.58 -17.64 17.56
CA THR A 326 -4.73 -17.95 18.41
C THR A 326 -4.77 -19.44 18.83
N PHE A 327 -4.17 -20.33 18.04
CA PHE A 327 -4.29 -21.78 18.26
C PHE A 327 -2.97 -22.53 18.52
N CYS A 328 -1.81 -21.91 18.34
CA CYS A 328 -0.50 -22.59 18.48
C CYS A 328 0.12 -22.55 19.87
N SER A 329 -0.52 -22.00 20.90
CA SER A 329 0.04 -21.99 22.26
C SER A 329 -0.14 -23.32 23.02
N THR A 330 -0.90 -24.23 22.46
CA THR A 330 -1.12 -25.58 23.00
C THR A 330 -1.22 -26.53 21.80
N ASN A 331 -0.77 -27.78 21.93
CA ASN A 331 -0.73 -28.82 20.89
C ASN A 331 -2.09 -29.12 20.21
N PHE A 332 -2.76 -28.11 19.67
CA PHE A 332 -4.07 -28.22 19.06
C PHE A 332 -3.99 -28.05 17.57
N GLU A 333 -4.35 -29.06 16.81
CA GLU A 333 -4.79 -28.94 15.44
C GLU A 333 -6.29 -28.59 15.46
N ILE A 334 -6.62 -27.31 15.28
CA ILE A 334 -8.00 -26.88 15.02
C ILE A 334 -8.15 -26.76 13.52
N GLU A 335 -8.88 -27.68 12.92
CA GLU A 335 -9.36 -27.46 11.55
C GLU A 335 -10.37 -26.31 11.56
N PRO A 336 -10.19 -25.27 10.73
CA PRO A 336 -11.16 -24.19 10.61
C PRO A 336 -12.48 -24.78 10.12
N ILE A 337 -13.55 -24.55 10.85
CA ILE A 337 -14.91 -24.83 10.40
C ILE A 337 -15.33 -23.72 9.42
N GLY A 338 -14.64 -23.66 8.31
CA GLY A 338 -15.07 -22.92 7.15
C GLY A 338 -15.67 -23.93 6.19
N TYR A 339 -16.99 -23.84 5.95
CA TYR A 339 -17.70 -24.71 5.04
C TYR A 339 -17.74 -26.20 5.42
N VAL A 340 -18.82 -26.60 6.10
CA VAL A 340 -19.20 -27.97 6.47
C VAL A 340 -18.62 -28.48 7.79
N GLY A 341 -19.33 -28.24 8.84
CA GLY A 341 -19.61 -29.06 10.04
C GLY A 341 -18.63 -30.15 10.46
N LYS A 342 -17.37 -29.83 10.81
CA LYS A 342 -16.52 -30.74 11.58
C LYS A 342 -16.22 -30.16 12.95
N ARG A 343 -16.40 -30.96 13.99
CA ARG A 343 -16.06 -30.65 15.37
C ARG A 343 -14.59 -30.92 15.62
N ALA A 344 -13.91 -29.99 16.26
CA ALA A 344 -12.58 -30.23 16.81
C ALA A 344 -12.68 -30.48 18.32
N GLU A 345 -12.15 -31.59 18.82
CA GLU A 345 -12.06 -31.87 20.22
C GLU A 345 -10.71 -31.41 20.75
N VAL A 346 -10.76 -30.63 21.82
CA VAL A 346 -9.60 -30.06 22.46
C VAL A 346 -9.48 -30.59 23.91
N LEU A 347 -8.40 -31.27 24.18
CA LEU A 347 -8.11 -31.80 25.50
C LEU A 347 -7.10 -30.89 26.22
N SER A 348 -7.55 -29.89 27.02
CA SER A 348 -6.69 -29.19 27.95
C SER A 348 -7.45 -28.63 29.15
N GLU A 349 -6.82 -28.71 30.32
CA GLU A 349 -7.39 -28.34 31.62
C GLU A 349 -7.05 -26.88 32.03
N ASP A 350 -6.35 -26.08 31.21
CA ASP A 350 -5.79 -24.79 31.66
C ASP A 350 -6.28 -23.58 30.88
N SER A 351 -7.12 -22.80 31.54
CA SER A 351 -7.63 -21.51 31.02
C SER A 351 -6.57 -20.38 31.01
N SER A 352 -5.38 -20.60 31.58
CA SER A 352 -4.26 -19.65 31.56
C SER A 352 -3.64 -19.47 30.16
N SER A 353 -3.89 -20.42 29.25
CA SER A 353 -3.35 -20.43 27.88
C SER A 353 -3.93 -19.31 27.00
N VAL A 354 -5.20 -18.96 27.18
CA VAL A 354 -5.86 -17.91 26.40
C VAL A 354 -5.31 -16.52 26.75
N ILE A 355 -5.01 -16.30 28.03
CA ILE A 355 -4.44 -15.02 28.51
C ILE A 355 -3.01 -14.84 28.01
N LYS A 356 -2.23 -15.92 27.92
CA LYS A 356 -0.84 -15.88 27.44
C LYS A 356 -0.74 -15.57 25.94
N VAL A 357 -1.71 -16.04 25.15
CA VAL A 357 -1.84 -15.73 23.73
C VAL A 357 -2.16 -14.24 23.52
N ALA A 358 -3.03 -13.67 24.36
CA ALA A 358 -3.35 -12.25 24.30
C ALA A 358 -2.12 -11.35 24.58
N ASP A 359 -1.25 -11.77 25.52
CA ASP A 359 -0.02 -11.04 25.85
C ASP A 359 1.06 -11.12 24.75
N ASP A 360 1.16 -12.25 24.06
CA ASP A 360 2.09 -12.41 22.92
C ASP A 360 1.62 -11.63 21.68
N LEU A 361 0.30 -11.52 21.47
CA LEU A 361 -0.30 -10.66 20.47
C LEU A 361 -0.06 -9.17 20.75
N ALA A 362 -0.07 -8.75 22.02
CA ALA A 362 0.20 -7.37 22.43
C ALA A 362 1.58 -6.90 21.99
N GLY A 363 2.58 -7.78 22.07
CA GLY A 363 3.95 -7.47 21.65
C GLY A 363 4.14 -7.36 20.15
N ARG A 364 3.28 -8.02 19.35
CA ARG A 364 3.45 -8.09 17.88
C ARG A 364 2.54 -7.16 17.08
N PHE A 365 1.37 -6.82 17.62
CA PHE A 365 0.32 -6.08 16.88
C PHE A 365 -0.14 -4.78 17.56
N GLY A 366 0.57 -4.27 18.55
CA GLY A 366 0.24 -2.99 19.21
C GLY A 366 -1.17 -3.00 19.83
N GLY A 367 -1.96 -1.95 19.67
CA GLY A 367 -3.27 -1.77 20.29
C GLY A 367 -4.36 -2.85 20.06
N TYR A 368 -4.10 -3.83 19.20
CA TYR A 368 -5.01 -4.95 18.93
C TYR A 368 -5.20 -5.90 20.12
N ALA A 369 -4.14 -6.10 20.89
CA ALA A 369 -4.19 -7.01 22.00
C ALA A 369 -4.97 -6.47 23.21
N GLU A 370 -5.04 -5.16 23.36
CA GLU A 370 -5.93 -4.56 24.36
C GLU A 370 -7.40 -4.74 23.99
N ALA A 371 -7.74 -4.66 22.70
CA ALA A 371 -9.09 -4.95 22.22
C ALA A 371 -9.47 -6.43 22.42
N LEU A 372 -8.53 -7.37 22.20
CA LEU A 372 -8.77 -8.80 22.47
C LEU A 372 -8.82 -9.13 23.95
N LYS A 373 -8.05 -8.44 24.82
CA LYS A 373 -8.16 -8.57 26.28
C LYS A 373 -9.52 -8.11 26.82
N ALA A 374 -10.13 -7.11 26.18
CA ALA A 374 -11.48 -6.64 26.54
C ALA A 374 -12.60 -7.60 26.09
N LEU A 375 -12.30 -8.54 25.20
CA LEU A 375 -13.25 -9.56 24.71
C LEU A 375 -13.08 -10.93 25.41
N ALA A 376 -12.06 -11.09 26.24
CA ALA A 376 -11.91 -12.29 27.07
C ALA A 376 -12.83 -12.19 28.29
N PRO A 377 -13.65 -13.23 28.59
CA PRO A 377 -14.55 -13.25 29.75
C PRO A 377 -13.80 -13.29 31.08
#